data_2d7fe930d2edb9c19dbbd5d31e174e70
#
_entry.id   2d7fe930d2edb9c19dbbd5d31e174e70
#
_cell.length_a   1.000
_cell.length_b   1.000
_cell.length_c   1.000
_cell.angle_alpha   90.00
_cell.angle_beta   90.00
_cell.angle_gamma   90.00
#
_symmetry.space_group_name_H-M   'P 1'
#
loop_
_entity.id
_entity.type
_entity.pdbx_description
1 polymer ?
#
loop_
_entity_poly.entity_id
_entity_poly.type
_entity_poly.pdbx_seq_one_letter_code
_entity_poly.pdbx_strand_id
1 'polypeptide(L)'
;MRRNTRKKSKTTVRVVGAAAALAMGAGGLVAANIYASADETGAAKGTAQNQALAAGTSTIDCPDVGQQLKAVPDKARTQVDRELALLDKQVSEAYQRLSTSQQAIQQDANFAQNAIVNPLKDKRKATIDRIVIAIGRVGTKPQGLEALAPCTLRSTGNQPAAGQPSGQPASGQPASGQPASGAPAAGQPAAGNGPVAADFVDITKVKPNVSTARKSSKASKGTFVTKCGVNANKLYNSDNVIVAPGVTNGAHHVHDYVGSQDNDAFTSDQDFLKANTSCKNKGDKSSYYWPVLRLQDGTKEFDADRLGGGAEGNTGRILTAKQATLDFVGSPRGKVVAMPQLLRIITGDAKAFTNGPGNANASWSCTGFENKVQLKDKYPLCPSGRDVVRSFKFQSCWDGTNIDSANHRTHVAFADAKGNCPTGFKAIPQLVQRLVYDVDAPSLKDNGKTRPFFSLDGFPEQAHKPITDHGDFINVFDKKVQNKMVQCINSGRRCS
;
A
#
# COMPACT_ATOMS: atom_id res chain seq x y z
N MET A 1 -25.79 -13.61 70.07
CA MET A 1 -25.92 -15.10 70.18
C MET A 1 -26.06 -15.72 68.77
N ARG A 2 -25.31 -16.79 68.58
CA ARG A 2 -25.36 -17.79 67.48
C ARG A 2 -24.88 -17.31 66.08
N ARG A 3 -23.60 -17.62 65.83
CA ARG A 3 -22.96 -17.88 64.52
C ARG A 3 -23.65 -19.04 63.82
N ASN A 4 -23.81 -18.97 62.50
CA ASN A 4 -23.96 -20.13 61.66
C ASN A 4 -23.06 -20.05 60.45
N THR A 5 -22.02 -20.85 60.47
CA THR A 5 -21.06 -21.13 59.41
C THR A 5 -21.66 -22.11 58.41
N ARG A 6 -21.65 -21.80 57.11
CA ARG A 6 -21.91 -22.79 56.05
C ARG A 6 -20.67 -23.06 55.24
N LYS A 7 -20.24 -24.30 55.27
CA LYS A 7 -19.12 -24.91 54.58
C LYS A 7 -19.28 -24.86 53.07
N LYS A 8 -18.18 -24.51 52.37
CA LYS A 8 -18.03 -24.70 50.93
C LYS A 8 -17.64 -26.14 50.61
N SER A 9 -18.39 -26.80 49.76
CA SER A 9 -18.08 -28.08 49.14
C SER A 9 -17.07 -27.90 48.02
N LYS A 10 -15.97 -28.65 48.05
CA LYS A 10 -14.99 -28.77 46.97
C LYS A 10 -15.35 -29.98 46.13
N THR A 11 -15.71 -29.77 44.88
CA THR A 11 -15.86 -30.83 43.89
C THR A 11 -14.53 -31.00 43.14
N THR A 12 -13.89 -32.14 43.38
CA THR A 12 -12.64 -32.55 42.74
C THR A 12 -12.97 -33.24 41.41
N VAL A 13 -12.56 -32.67 40.30
CA VAL A 13 -12.59 -33.35 38.99
C VAL A 13 -11.25 -34.03 38.80
N ARG A 14 -11.28 -35.37 38.72
CA ARG A 14 -10.12 -36.19 38.36
C ARG A 14 -9.93 -36.18 36.85
N VAL A 15 -8.81 -35.66 36.41
CA VAL A 15 -8.31 -35.82 35.02
C VAL A 15 -7.39 -37.04 35.03
N VAL A 16 -7.74 -38.02 34.22
CA VAL A 16 -6.92 -39.21 33.96
C VAL A 16 -5.90 -38.81 32.87
N GLY A 17 -4.66 -38.76 33.24
CA GLY A 17 -3.55 -38.55 32.29
C GLY A 17 -3.13 -39.88 31.70
N ALA A 18 -3.04 -39.97 30.37
CA ALA A 18 -2.30 -41.01 29.68
C ALA A 18 -0.99 -40.39 29.17
N ALA A 19 0.10 -40.74 29.82
CA ALA A 19 1.44 -40.45 29.37
C ALA A 19 1.86 -41.48 28.31
N ALA A 20 2.24 -41.02 27.12
CA ALA A 20 3.02 -41.81 26.20
C ALA A 20 4.35 -41.04 25.92
N ALA A 21 5.38 -41.56 26.50
CA ALA A 21 6.77 -41.16 26.19
C ALA A 21 7.15 -41.80 24.85
N LEU A 22 7.70 -40.97 23.93
CA LEU A 22 8.47 -41.45 22.79
C LEU A 22 9.76 -40.66 22.68
N ALA A 23 10.80 -41.45 22.54
CA ALA A 23 12.21 -41.07 22.57
C ALA A 23 12.66 -40.23 21.37
N MET A 24 13.69 -39.44 21.61
CA MET A 24 14.47 -38.73 20.60
C MET A 24 15.11 -39.67 19.58
N GLY A 25 14.93 -39.33 18.30
CA GLY A 25 15.74 -39.86 17.20
C GLY A 25 15.92 -38.72 16.18
N ALA A 26 17.16 -38.26 16.06
CA ALA A 26 17.58 -37.34 15.02
C ALA A 26 17.45 -38.02 13.64
N GLY A 27 16.74 -37.38 12.73
CA GLY A 27 16.68 -37.86 11.34
C GLY A 27 15.74 -36.98 10.54
N GLY A 28 16.30 -36.16 9.65
CA GLY A 28 15.54 -35.30 8.75
C GLY A 28 14.64 -36.12 7.83
N LEU A 29 13.37 -35.71 7.78
CA LEU A 29 12.42 -36.18 6.78
C LEU A 29 12.00 -35.00 5.92
N VAL A 30 12.63 -34.90 4.74
CA VAL A 30 12.09 -34.17 3.60
C VAL A 30 10.87 -34.96 3.12
N ALA A 31 9.67 -34.44 3.40
CA ALA A 31 8.45 -34.99 2.81
C ALA A 31 8.35 -34.52 1.36
N ALA A 32 8.88 -35.31 0.43
CA ALA A 32 8.60 -35.19 -0.98
C ALA A 32 7.19 -35.73 -1.25
N ASN A 33 6.22 -34.85 -1.46
CA ASN A 33 4.94 -35.23 -2.04
C ASN A 33 5.12 -35.43 -3.55
N ILE A 34 5.28 -36.69 -3.92
CA ILE A 34 5.27 -37.13 -5.32
C ILE A 34 3.78 -37.21 -5.72
N TYR A 35 3.33 -36.28 -6.55
CA TYR A 35 2.10 -36.45 -7.31
C TYR A 35 2.46 -37.12 -8.65
N ALA A 36 1.89 -38.29 -8.86
CA ALA A 36 1.98 -39.02 -10.10
C ALA A 36 1.39 -38.20 -11.26
N SER A 37 2.19 -38.05 -12.31
CA SER A 37 1.77 -37.51 -13.61
C SER A 37 0.92 -38.55 -14.33
N ALA A 38 -0.28 -38.20 -14.73
CA ALA A 38 -0.98 -38.94 -15.79
C ALA A 38 -0.59 -38.29 -17.13
N ASP A 39 -0.01 -39.09 -18.02
CA ASP A 39 0.25 -38.74 -19.40
C ASP A 39 -1.07 -38.50 -20.15
N GLU A 40 -1.19 -37.35 -20.80
CA GLU A 40 -2.00 -37.26 -22.02
C GLU A 40 -1.24 -36.46 -23.09
N THR A 41 -0.94 -37.19 -24.16
CA THR A 41 -0.35 -36.70 -25.39
C THR A 41 -1.29 -35.83 -26.18
N GLY A 42 -0.89 -34.58 -26.43
CA GLY A 42 -1.60 -33.66 -27.32
C GLY A 42 -0.69 -32.52 -27.75
N ALA A 43 -0.06 -32.69 -28.93
CA ALA A 43 0.85 -31.69 -29.49
C ALA A 43 0.15 -30.41 -29.88
N ALA A 44 0.57 -29.28 -29.29
CA ALA A 44 0.46 -27.96 -29.90
C ALA A 44 1.78 -27.19 -29.68
N LYS A 45 2.53 -27.01 -30.77
CA LYS A 45 3.73 -26.19 -30.83
C LYS A 45 3.36 -24.71 -30.60
N GLY A 46 3.62 -24.21 -29.40
CA GLY A 46 3.72 -22.81 -29.08
C GLY A 46 5.12 -22.56 -28.51
N THR A 47 6.02 -22.00 -29.30
CA THR A 47 7.34 -21.53 -28.84
C THR A 47 7.13 -20.31 -27.93
N ALA A 48 6.89 -20.54 -26.64
CA ALA A 48 7.05 -19.53 -25.62
C ALA A 48 8.57 -19.42 -25.36
N GLN A 49 9.18 -18.30 -25.74
CA GLN A 49 10.54 -17.96 -25.34
C GLN A 49 10.55 -17.78 -23.82
N ASN A 50 10.94 -18.84 -23.09
CA ASN A 50 11.30 -18.77 -21.68
C ASN A 50 12.65 -18.04 -21.58
N GLN A 51 12.63 -16.70 -21.49
CA GLN A 51 13.76 -15.97 -20.95
C GLN A 51 13.84 -16.33 -19.47
N ALA A 52 14.88 -17.02 -19.06
CA ALA A 52 15.21 -17.23 -17.66
C ALA A 52 15.38 -15.85 -17.00
N LEU A 53 14.37 -15.43 -16.25
CA LEU A 53 14.41 -14.18 -15.52
C LEU A 53 15.42 -14.34 -14.38
N ALA A 54 16.49 -13.53 -14.41
CA ALA A 54 17.47 -13.52 -13.34
C ALA A 54 16.79 -13.19 -12.02
N ALA A 55 17.05 -14.02 -11.04
CA ALA A 55 16.48 -13.91 -9.71
C ALA A 55 16.89 -12.58 -9.04
N GLY A 56 15.94 -11.91 -8.40
CA GLY A 56 16.06 -10.54 -7.85
C GLY A 56 15.63 -9.42 -8.81
N THR A 57 15.30 -9.75 -10.06
CA THR A 57 14.82 -8.80 -11.07
C THR A 57 13.37 -9.03 -11.49
N SER A 58 12.67 -9.97 -10.84
CA SER A 58 11.28 -10.35 -11.18
C SER A 58 10.34 -10.07 -10.03
N THR A 59 9.12 -9.68 -10.38
CA THR A 59 7.99 -9.58 -9.44
C THR A 59 6.81 -10.41 -9.93
N ILE A 60 5.83 -10.62 -9.04
CA ILE A 60 4.55 -11.26 -9.36
C ILE A 60 3.52 -10.15 -9.61
N ASP A 61 2.95 -10.15 -10.79
CA ASP A 61 1.93 -9.21 -11.24
C ASP A 61 0.58 -9.91 -11.27
N CYS A 62 -0.35 -9.50 -10.43
CA CYS A 62 -1.69 -10.08 -10.30
C CYS A 62 -2.76 -9.01 -10.50
N PRO A 63 -3.83 -9.27 -11.27
CA PRO A 63 -4.96 -8.35 -11.37
C PRO A 63 -5.58 -8.04 -10.01
N ASP A 64 -5.86 -6.77 -9.73
CA ASP A 64 -6.47 -6.32 -8.49
C ASP A 64 -7.99 -6.53 -8.54
N VAL A 65 -8.48 -7.47 -7.72
CA VAL A 65 -9.90 -7.82 -7.65
C VAL A 65 -10.72 -6.70 -6.99
N GLY A 66 -10.17 -6.03 -5.98
CA GLY A 66 -10.85 -4.97 -5.24
C GLY A 66 -11.24 -3.81 -6.15
N GLN A 67 -10.35 -3.41 -7.07
CA GLN A 67 -10.62 -2.34 -8.02
C GLN A 67 -11.74 -2.67 -9.04
N GLN A 68 -12.02 -3.96 -9.28
CA GLN A 68 -13.07 -4.40 -10.21
C GLN A 68 -14.45 -4.55 -9.54
N LEU A 69 -14.54 -4.46 -8.21
CA LEU A 69 -15.80 -4.51 -7.49
C LEU A 69 -16.54 -3.19 -7.60
N LYS A 70 -17.65 -3.18 -8.34
CA LYS A 70 -18.51 -2.00 -8.53
C LYS A 70 -19.40 -1.71 -7.33
N ALA A 71 -19.91 -2.76 -6.69
CA ALA A 71 -20.75 -2.67 -5.50
C ALA A 71 -20.58 -3.91 -4.62
N VAL A 72 -20.53 -3.71 -3.32
CA VAL A 72 -20.56 -4.77 -2.32
C VAL A 72 -21.69 -4.45 -1.34
N PRO A 73 -22.70 -5.33 -1.21
CA PRO A 73 -23.76 -5.13 -0.21
C PRO A 73 -23.18 -5.09 1.20
N ASP A 74 -23.71 -4.24 2.09
CA ASP A 74 -23.18 -4.05 3.45
C ASP A 74 -23.10 -5.36 4.23
N LYS A 75 -24.10 -6.25 4.06
CA LYS A 75 -24.10 -7.57 4.70
C LYS A 75 -22.97 -8.50 4.24
N ALA A 76 -22.38 -8.28 3.09
CA ALA A 76 -21.25 -9.04 2.57
C ALA A 76 -19.90 -8.37 2.84
N ARG A 77 -19.88 -7.06 3.14
CA ARG A 77 -18.66 -6.23 3.18
C ARG A 77 -17.55 -6.85 4.04
N THR A 78 -17.82 -7.16 5.31
CA THR A 78 -16.81 -7.72 6.21
C THR A 78 -16.19 -9.03 5.68
N GLN A 79 -16.98 -9.89 5.03
CA GLN A 79 -16.43 -11.11 4.43
C GLN A 79 -15.62 -10.79 3.18
N VAL A 80 -16.09 -9.91 2.33
CA VAL A 80 -15.38 -9.49 1.10
C VAL A 80 -14.05 -8.85 1.44
N ASP A 81 -13.99 -7.93 2.42
CA ASP A 81 -12.76 -7.25 2.83
C ASP A 81 -11.72 -8.26 3.35
N ARG A 82 -12.14 -9.26 4.12
CA ARG A 82 -11.25 -10.36 4.56
C ARG A 82 -10.70 -11.20 3.41
N GLU A 83 -11.52 -11.50 2.41
CA GLU A 83 -11.08 -12.27 1.25
C GLU A 83 -10.16 -11.43 0.34
N LEU A 84 -10.38 -10.12 0.23
CA LEU A 84 -9.46 -9.22 -0.48
C LEU A 84 -8.09 -9.16 0.22
N ALA A 85 -8.07 -9.00 1.55
CA ALA A 85 -6.84 -9.07 2.33
C ALA A 85 -6.12 -10.43 2.21
N LEU A 86 -6.90 -11.53 2.09
CA LEU A 86 -6.32 -12.85 1.85
C LEU A 86 -5.68 -12.97 0.45
N LEU A 87 -6.25 -12.33 -0.57
CA LEU A 87 -5.62 -12.27 -1.90
C LEU A 87 -4.26 -11.57 -1.84
N ASP A 88 -4.15 -10.47 -1.10
CA ASP A 88 -2.89 -9.75 -0.91
C ASP A 88 -1.86 -10.60 -0.18
N LYS A 89 -2.25 -11.25 0.90
CA LYS A 89 -1.41 -12.20 1.63
C LYS A 89 -0.89 -13.34 0.74
N GLN A 90 -1.74 -13.90 -0.14
CA GLN A 90 -1.34 -14.96 -1.06
C GLN A 90 -0.27 -14.48 -2.05
N VAL A 91 -0.36 -13.24 -2.54
CA VAL A 91 0.64 -12.64 -3.44
C VAL A 91 1.95 -12.41 -2.70
N SER A 92 1.90 -11.82 -1.50
CA SER A 92 3.08 -11.60 -0.65
C SER A 92 3.82 -12.90 -0.32
N GLU A 93 3.09 -13.96 0.09
CA GLU A 93 3.66 -15.29 0.36
C GLU A 93 4.31 -15.91 -0.89
N ALA A 94 3.67 -15.77 -2.05
CA ALA A 94 4.20 -16.26 -3.30
C ALA A 94 5.47 -15.50 -3.72
N TYR A 95 5.48 -14.18 -3.51
CA TYR A 95 6.67 -13.37 -3.76
C TYR A 95 7.83 -13.74 -2.83
N GLN A 96 7.59 -13.94 -1.53
CA GLN A 96 8.60 -14.42 -0.59
C GLN A 96 9.18 -15.75 -1.04
N ARG A 97 8.32 -16.67 -1.49
CA ARG A 97 8.78 -17.96 -2.07
C ARG A 97 9.60 -17.75 -3.33
N LEU A 98 9.22 -16.83 -4.21
CA LEU A 98 9.99 -16.47 -5.40
C LEU A 98 11.39 -15.97 -5.01
N SER A 99 11.48 -15.06 -4.03
CA SER A 99 12.73 -14.47 -3.58
C SER A 99 13.67 -15.48 -2.89
N THR A 100 13.14 -16.47 -2.16
CA THR A 100 13.92 -17.49 -1.45
C THR A 100 14.25 -18.71 -2.30
N SER A 101 13.62 -18.90 -3.46
CA SER A 101 13.82 -20.06 -4.34
C SER A 101 14.79 -19.81 -5.50
N GLN A 102 15.68 -18.85 -5.37
CA GLN A 102 16.58 -18.37 -6.43
C GLN A 102 17.42 -19.52 -7.05
N GLN A 103 17.97 -20.39 -6.22
CA GLN A 103 18.78 -21.52 -6.67
C GLN A 103 17.94 -22.53 -7.48
N ALA A 104 16.72 -22.84 -7.05
CA ALA A 104 15.82 -23.74 -7.77
C ALA A 104 15.40 -23.15 -9.12
N ILE A 105 15.17 -21.83 -9.18
CA ILE A 105 14.81 -21.11 -10.42
C ILE A 105 15.97 -21.11 -11.43
N GLN A 106 17.22 -21.03 -10.94
CA GLN A 106 18.41 -21.15 -11.81
C GLN A 106 18.60 -22.56 -12.37
N GLN A 107 18.19 -23.60 -11.63
CA GLN A 107 18.29 -24.98 -12.03
C GLN A 107 17.14 -25.45 -12.94
N ASP A 108 15.96 -24.90 -12.75
CA ASP A 108 14.76 -25.21 -13.54
C ASP A 108 14.04 -23.91 -13.96
N ALA A 109 14.11 -23.57 -15.25
CA ALA A 109 13.47 -22.38 -15.82
C ALA A 109 11.95 -22.35 -15.63
N ASN A 110 11.30 -23.49 -15.42
CA ASN A 110 9.86 -23.61 -15.21
C ASN A 110 9.47 -23.62 -13.71
N PHE A 111 10.45 -23.66 -12.80
CA PHE A 111 10.19 -23.77 -11.36
C PHE A 111 9.25 -22.65 -10.87
N ALA A 112 9.56 -21.40 -11.21
CA ALA A 112 8.76 -20.27 -10.76
C ALA A 112 7.30 -20.37 -11.25
N GLN A 113 7.09 -20.77 -12.50
CA GLN A 113 5.75 -20.95 -13.05
C GLN A 113 5.01 -22.11 -12.39
N ASN A 114 5.65 -23.28 -12.30
CA ASN A 114 4.99 -24.51 -11.86
C ASN A 114 4.83 -24.60 -10.33
N ALA A 115 5.85 -24.17 -9.57
CA ALA A 115 5.86 -24.30 -8.13
C ALA A 115 5.33 -23.07 -7.37
N ILE A 116 5.20 -21.91 -8.05
CA ILE A 116 4.79 -20.66 -7.40
C ILE A 116 3.55 -20.06 -8.07
N VAL A 117 3.62 -19.71 -9.36
CA VAL A 117 2.56 -18.94 -10.04
C VAL A 117 1.29 -19.77 -10.26
N ASN A 118 1.42 -21.02 -10.71
CA ASN A 118 0.27 -21.90 -10.91
C ASN A 118 -0.46 -22.21 -9.60
N PRO A 119 0.20 -22.61 -8.49
CA PRO A 119 -0.45 -22.76 -7.19
C PRO A 119 -1.07 -21.47 -6.65
N LEU A 120 -0.45 -20.30 -6.91
CA LEU A 120 -1.02 -19.01 -6.56
C LEU A 120 -2.34 -18.75 -7.29
N LYS A 121 -2.39 -18.99 -8.61
CA LYS A 121 -3.61 -18.89 -9.41
C LYS A 121 -4.76 -19.70 -8.79
N ASP A 122 -4.49 -20.96 -8.39
CA ASP A 122 -5.52 -21.84 -7.83
C ASP A 122 -6.03 -21.35 -6.46
N LYS A 123 -5.12 -20.88 -5.59
CA LYS A 123 -5.48 -20.25 -4.31
C LYS A 123 -6.34 -19.00 -4.53
N ARG A 124 -5.90 -18.12 -5.46
CA ARG A 124 -6.62 -16.88 -5.79
C ARG A 124 -8.01 -17.20 -6.35
N LYS A 125 -8.13 -18.19 -7.26
CA LYS A 125 -9.42 -18.61 -7.79
C LYS A 125 -10.39 -18.99 -6.67
N ALA A 126 -9.97 -19.85 -5.75
CA ALA A 126 -10.79 -20.27 -4.62
C ALA A 126 -11.21 -19.09 -3.72
N THR A 127 -10.35 -18.08 -3.55
CA THR A 127 -10.65 -16.88 -2.76
C THR A 127 -11.63 -15.98 -3.50
N ILE A 128 -11.44 -15.76 -4.80
CA ILE A 128 -12.37 -15.02 -5.66
C ILE A 128 -13.76 -15.67 -5.68
N ASP A 129 -13.83 -17.00 -5.77
CA ASP A 129 -15.09 -17.74 -5.71
C ASP A 129 -15.84 -17.47 -4.38
N ARG A 130 -15.13 -17.36 -3.24
CA ARG A 130 -15.76 -16.99 -1.95
C ARG A 130 -16.29 -15.56 -1.95
N ILE A 131 -15.58 -14.60 -2.56
CA ILE A 131 -16.09 -13.23 -2.76
C ILE A 131 -17.40 -13.24 -3.55
N VAL A 132 -17.39 -13.94 -4.69
CA VAL A 132 -18.57 -14.07 -5.58
C VAL A 132 -19.77 -14.70 -4.84
N ILE A 133 -19.51 -15.73 -4.03
CA ILE A 133 -20.53 -16.39 -3.21
C ILE A 133 -21.05 -15.45 -2.11
N ALA A 134 -20.16 -14.76 -1.39
CA ALA A 134 -20.54 -13.84 -0.32
C ALA A 134 -21.49 -12.74 -0.83
N ILE A 135 -21.15 -12.12 -1.96
CA ILE A 135 -21.98 -11.09 -2.59
C ILE A 135 -23.28 -11.70 -3.10
N GLY A 136 -23.23 -12.85 -3.80
CA GLY A 136 -24.39 -13.51 -4.40
C GLY A 136 -25.45 -14.01 -3.39
N ARG A 137 -25.07 -14.21 -2.11
CA ARG A 137 -26.03 -14.59 -1.05
C ARG A 137 -26.93 -13.43 -0.61
N VAL A 138 -26.53 -12.20 -0.83
CA VAL A 138 -27.22 -11.00 -0.28
C VAL A 138 -27.48 -9.92 -1.34
N GLY A 139 -27.04 -10.15 -2.59
CA GLY A 139 -27.19 -9.23 -3.71
C GLY A 139 -26.96 -9.88 -5.06
N THR A 140 -26.75 -9.07 -6.07
CA THR A 140 -26.47 -9.57 -7.43
C THR A 140 -25.07 -10.17 -7.51
N LYS A 141 -24.98 -11.41 -7.96
CA LYS A 141 -23.72 -12.14 -8.13
C LYS A 141 -22.82 -11.43 -9.16
N PRO A 142 -21.58 -11.02 -8.78
CA PRO A 142 -20.64 -10.44 -9.76
C PRO A 142 -20.27 -11.48 -10.82
N GLN A 143 -20.03 -11.02 -12.03
CA GLN A 143 -19.61 -11.85 -13.16
C GLN A 143 -18.18 -11.50 -13.57
N GLY A 144 -17.43 -12.50 -14.03
CA GLY A 144 -16.11 -12.31 -14.67
C GLY A 144 -14.94 -12.11 -13.70
N LEU A 145 -15.16 -12.16 -12.38
CA LEU A 145 -14.07 -12.00 -11.41
C LEU A 145 -13.08 -13.17 -11.47
N GLU A 146 -13.51 -14.37 -11.85
CA GLU A 146 -12.64 -15.56 -11.98
C GLU A 146 -11.50 -15.36 -13.00
N ALA A 147 -11.71 -14.50 -13.99
CA ALA A 147 -10.67 -14.13 -14.97
C ALA A 147 -9.50 -13.36 -14.35
N LEU A 148 -9.65 -12.84 -13.13
CA LEU A 148 -8.61 -12.12 -12.39
C LEU A 148 -7.72 -13.04 -11.53
N ALA A 149 -7.95 -14.36 -11.52
CA ALA A 149 -7.16 -15.30 -10.73
C ALA A 149 -5.72 -15.47 -11.23
N PRO A 150 -5.43 -15.53 -12.55
CA PRO A 150 -4.06 -15.71 -13.04
C PRO A 150 -3.16 -14.52 -12.70
N CYS A 151 -1.91 -14.84 -12.35
CA CYS A 151 -0.82 -13.88 -12.18
C CYS A 151 0.29 -14.17 -13.20
N THR A 152 1.15 -13.20 -13.44
CA THR A 152 2.31 -13.32 -14.32
C THR A 152 3.61 -12.93 -13.62
N LEU A 153 4.74 -13.43 -14.11
CA LEU A 153 6.06 -12.95 -13.70
C LEU A 153 6.44 -11.77 -14.58
N ARG A 154 6.96 -10.72 -13.99
CA ARG A 154 7.38 -9.50 -14.67
C ARG A 154 8.75 -9.04 -14.17
N SER A 155 9.59 -8.51 -15.09
CA SER A 155 10.85 -7.87 -14.70
C SER A 155 10.60 -6.61 -13.88
N THR A 156 11.30 -6.43 -12.76
CA THR A 156 11.21 -5.23 -11.90
C THR A 156 11.79 -3.98 -12.57
N GLY A 157 12.58 -4.13 -13.64
CA GLY A 157 13.10 -3.01 -14.46
C GLY A 157 12.07 -2.42 -15.43
N ASN A 158 10.97 -3.12 -15.71
CA ASN A 158 9.96 -2.69 -16.67
C ASN A 158 8.69 -2.22 -15.94
N GLN A 159 8.37 -0.93 -16.08
CA GLN A 159 7.08 -0.39 -15.63
C GLN A 159 5.98 -0.79 -16.62
N PRO A 160 4.75 -1.10 -16.21
CA PRO A 160 3.66 -1.37 -17.14
C PRO A 160 3.46 -0.15 -18.06
N ALA A 161 3.32 -0.38 -19.36
CA ALA A 161 2.93 0.67 -20.28
C ALA A 161 1.52 1.15 -19.94
N ALA A 162 1.33 2.46 -19.76
CA ALA A 162 0.03 3.04 -19.48
C ALA A 162 -0.95 2.70 -20.62
N GLY A 163 -1.97 1.90 -20.31
CA GLY A 163 -3.19 1.80 -21.13
C GLY A 163 -3.22 0.75 -22.24
N GLN A 164 -2.70 -0.46 -22.04
CA GLN A 164 -3.07 -1.57 -22.95
C GLN A 164 -3.81 -2.69 -22.21
N PRO A 165 -4.97 -3.14 -22.74
CA PRO A 165 -5.56 -4.41 -22.32
C PRO A 165 -4.60 -5.54 -22.68
N SER A 166 -4.40 -6.47 -21.76
CA SER A 166 -3.57 -7.65 -21.95
C SER A 166 -4.05 -8.50 -23.13
N GLY A 167 -3.31 -8.45 -24.24
CA GLY A 167 -3.60 -9.30 -25.40
C GLY A 167 -3.00 -8.82 -26.70
N GLN A 168 -1.64 -8.76 -26.82
CA GLN A 168 -0.96 -8.97 -28.10
C GLN A 168 0.57 -9.02 -27.91
N PRO A 169 1.31 -9.96 -28.51
CA PRO A 169 2.75 -10.03 -28.38
C PRO A 169 3.44 -9.01 -29.29
N ALA A 170 4.31 -8.19 -28.71
CA ALA A 170 5.16 -7.28 -29.46
C ALA A 170 6.40 -8.03 -30.00
N SER A 171 6.56 -8.01 -31.31
CA SER A 171 7.77 -8.41 -32.03
C SER A 171 8.89 -7.38 -31.82
N GLY A 172 9.99 -7.78 -31.24
CA GLY A 172 11.20 -6.94 -31.05
C GLY A 172 12.47 -7.71 -31.42
N GLN A 173 13.28 -7.09 -32.27
CA GLN A 173 14.50 -7.55 -32.91
C GLN A 173 15.67 -7.75 -31.92
N PRO A 174 16.62 -8.68 -32.13
CA PRO A 174 17.68 -9.00 -31.17
C PRO A 174 18.88 -8.06 -31.28
N ALA A 175 19.35 -7.57 -30.14
CA ALA A 175 20.67 -6.96 -30.01
C ALA A 175 21.66 -7.96 -29.41
N SER A 176 22.73 -8.23 -30.16
CA SER A 176 23.86 -9.06 -29.80
C SER A 176 24.77 -8.37 -28.76
N GLY A 177 25.08 -9.05 -27.66
CA GLY A 177 26.04 -8.57 -26.66
C GLY A 177 26.66 -9.73 -25.89
N GLN A 178 27.97 -9.79 -25.92
CA GLN A 178 28.94 -10.80 -25.48
C GLN A 178 28.93 -11.09 -23.96
N PRO A 179 29.28 -12.27 -23.48
CA PRO A 179 29.26 -12.61 -22.05
C PRO A 179 30.53 -12.18 -21.32
N ALA A 180 30.36 -11.48 -20.19
CA ALA A 180 31.42 -11.28 -19.21
C ALA A 180 31.30 -12.31 -18.07
N SER A 181 32.24 -13.19 -17.98
CA SER A 181 32.44 -14.15 -16.89
C SER A 181 33.05 -13.42 -15.68
N GLY A 182 32.33 -13.40 -14.57
CA GLY A 182 32.81 -12.97 -13.25
C GLY A 182 32.23 -13.87 -12.17
N ALA A 183 33.07 -14.61 -11.46
CA ALA A 183 32.68 -15.47 -10.35
C ALA A 183 32.10 -14.64 -9.18
N PRO A 184 31.09 -15.13 -8.43
CA PRO A 184 30.52 -14.41 -7.32
C PRO A 184 31.45 -14.44 -6.09
N ALA A 185 31.76 -13.26 -5.56
CA ALA A 185 32.39 -13.10 -4.26
C ALA A 185 31.40 -13.51 -3.15
N ALA A 186 31.86 -14.37 -2.22
CA ALA A 186 31.11 -14.78 -1.05
C ALA A 186 30.79 -13.57 -0.14
N GLY A 187 29.50 -13.38 0.23
CA GLY A 187 29.11 -12.48 1.31
C GLY A 187 28.24 -11.28 0.95
N GLN A 188 27.54 -11.26 -0.21
CA GLN A 188 26.47 -10.28 -0.40
C GLN A 188 25.14 -10.82 0.14
N PRO A 189 24.39 -10.02 0.92
CA PRO A 189 23.00 -10.33 1.21
C PRO A 189 22.28 -10.55 -0.12
N ALA A 190 21.36 -11.53 -0.17
CA ALA A 190 20.49 -11.73 -1.32
C ALA A 190 19.99 -10.36 -1.77
N ALA A 191 20.06 -10.07 -3.09
CA ALA A 191 19.60 -8.81 -3.65
C ALA A 191 18.14 -8.63 -3.23
N GLY A 192 17.89 -7.80 -2.20
CA GLY A 192 16.59 -7.55 -1.65
C GLY A 192 15.68 -6.89 -2.67
N ASN A 193 14.40 -6.92 -2.43
CA ASN A 193 13.39 -6.18 -3.20
C ASN A 193 13.49 -4.65 -3.04
N GLY A 194 14.58 -4.15 -2.49
CA GLY A 194 14.84 -2.73 -2.21
C GLY A 194 14.96 -1.85 -3.46
N PRO A 195 15.02 -0.54 -3.28
CA PRO A 195 15.17 0.41 -4.37
C PRO A 195 16.52 0.21 -5.08
N VAL A 196 16.54 0.51 -6.37
CA VAL A 196 17.77 0.48 -7.20
C VAL A 196 18.13 1.89 -7.67
N ALA A 197 19.38 2.10 -8.12
CA ALA A 197 19.85 3.40 -8.59
C ALA A 197 18.93 4.04 -9.66
N ALA A 198 18.31 3.21 -10.51
CA ALA A 198 17.37 3.65 -11.53
C ALA A 198 16.06 4.23 -10.98
N ASP A 199 15.72 4.00 -9.70
CA ASP A 199 14.53 4.58 -9.07
C ASP A 199 14.73 6.04 -8.64
N PHE A 200 15.94 6.58 -8.77
CA PHE A 200 16.30 7.94 -8.39
C PHE A 200 16.57 8.83 -9.61
N VAL A 201 16.27 10.12 -9.46
CA VAL A 201 16.55 11.14 -10.48
C VAL A 201 17.01 12.46 -9.86
N ASP A 202 18.02 13.09 -10.45
CA ASP A 202 18.42 14.45 -10.09
C ASP A 202 17.31 15.43 -10.44
N ILE A 203 16.67 16.02 -9.42
CA ILE A 203 15.51 16.90 -9.60
C ILE A 203 15.84 18.13 -10.44
N THR A 204 17.09 18.58 -10.45
CA THR A 204 17.52 19.75 -11.21
C THR A 204 17.51 19.51 -12.73
N LYS A 205 17.55 18.24 -13.14
CA LYS A 205 17.54 17.82 -14.55
C LYS A 205 16.14 17.52 -15.08
N VAL A 206 15.13 17.55 -14.21
CA VAL A 206 13.74 17.28 -14.60
C VAL A 206 13.09 18.58 -15.08
N LYS A 207 12.44 18.53 -16.24
CA LYS A 207 11.68 19.67 -16.77
C LYS A 207 10.48 19.99 -15.85
N PRO A 208 10.11 21.28 -15.69
CA PRO A 208 8.91 21.67 -14.97
C PRO A 208 7.66 20.93 -15.49
N ASN A 209 6.89 20.35 -14.57
CA ASN A 209 5.71 19.54 -14.90
C ASN A 209 4.48 19.86 -14.03
N VAL A 210 4.55 20.94 -13.24
CA VAL A 210 3.44 21.33 -12.35
C VAL A 210 2.52 22.32 -13.05
N SER A 211 1.24 22.00 -13.07
CA SER A 211 0.18 22.90 -13.52
C SER A 211 -0.90 23.05 -12.43
N THR A 212 -1.55 24.20 -12.41
CA THR A 212 -2.65 24.49 -11.49
C THR A 212 -3.87 25.03 -12.24
N ALA A 213 -5.06 24.58 -11.83
CA ALA A 213 -6.30 25.08 -12.42
C ALA A 213 -6.48 26.60 -12.16
N ARG A 214 -6.88 27.35 -13.19
CA ARG A 214 -7.17 28.78 -13.07
C ARG A 214 -8.35 29.00 -12.14
N LYS A 215 -8.20 29.85 -11.14
CA LYS A 215 -9.26 30.20 -10.20
C LYS A 215 -10.33 31.09 -10.85
N SER A 216 -11.60 30.73 -10.72
CA SER A 216 -12.73 31.57 -11.13
C SER A 216 -13.01 32.67 -10.11
N SER A 217 -13.87 33.63 -10.47
CA SER A 217 -14.37 34.65 -9.52
C SER A 217 -15.13 34.04 -8.35
N LYS A 218 -15.77 32.88 -8.56
CA LYS A 218 -16.55 32.14 -7.55
C LYS A 218 -15.69 31.17 -6.70
N ALA A 219 -14.38 31.08 -6.97
CA ALA A 219 -13.47 30.16 -6.26
C ALA A 219 -13.50 30.35 -4.73
N SER A 220 -13.38 29.29 -3.98
CA SER A 220 -13.07 29.34 -2.55
C SER A 220 -11.54 29.39 -2.39
N LYS A 221 -11.03 30.52 -1.88
CA LYS A 221 -9.59 30.82 -1.88
C LYS A 221 -8.92 30.65 -0.52
N GLY A 222 -9.69 30.30 0.52
CA GLY A 222 -9.17 30.15 1.86
C GLY A 222 -8.49 28.81 2.11
N THR A 223 -7.85 28.72 3.26
CA THR A 223 -7.16 27.52 3.73
C THR A 223 -7.42 27.33 5.21
N PHE A 224 -7.73 26.09 5.61
CA PHE A 224 -7.78 25.70 7.02
C PHE A 224 -6.59 24.78 7.29
N VAL A 225 -5.83 25.08 8.36
CA VAL A 225 -4.60 24.34 8.71
C VAL A 225 -4.86 23.56 9.99
N THR A 226 -4.59 22.28 10.00
CA THR A 226 -4.52 21.49 11.23
C THR A 226 -3.08 21.11 11.55
N LYS A 227 -2.75 21.00 12.84
CA LYS A 227 -1.39 20.71 13.32
C LYS A 227 -1.45 19.49 14.22
N CYS A 228 -1.07 18.33 13.67
CA CYS A 228 -1.18 17.04 14.35
C CYS A 228 0.18 16.40 14.69
N GLY A 229 1.29 17.11 14.44
CA GLY A 229 2.65 16.60 14.73
C GLY A 229 3.25 15.81 13.57
N VAL A 230 4.27 15.02 13.89
CA VAL A 230 5.07 14.23 12.95
C VAL A 230 5.23 12.78 13.44
N ASN A 231 4.27 12.27 14.20
CA ASN A 231 4.35 10.96 14.86
C ASN A 231 5.53 10.81 15.84
N ALA A 232 5.83 11.86 16.62
CA ALA A 232 6.92 11.83 17.60
C ALA A 232 6.74 10.75 18.69
N ASN A 233 5.51 10.31 18.92
CA ASN A 233 5.15 9.22 19.84
C ASN A 233 5.28 7.82 19.22
N LYS A 234 5.73 7.72 17.96
CA LYS A 234 6.01 6.46 17.27
C LYS A 234 4.81 5.48 17.23
N LEU A 235 3.65 6.00 16.91
CA LEU A 235 2.48 5.17 16.66
C LEU A 235 2.64 4.52 15.28
N TYR A 236 3.01 3.25 15.27
CA TYR A 236 3.27 2.46 14.07
C TYR A 236 2.50 1.15 14.11
N ASN A 237 1.93 0.74 13.01
CA ASN A 237 1.47 -0.62 12.76
C ASN A 237 1.40 -0.90 11.25
N SER A 238 1.18 -2.15 10.88
CA SER A 238 1.03 -2.59 9.48
C SER A 238 -0.42 -2.92 9.11
N ASP A 239 -1.36 -2.34 9.83
CA ASP A 239 -2.78 -2.52 9.56
C ASP A 239 -3.29 -1.48 8.55
N ASN A 240 -4.41 -1.78 7.91
CA ASN A 240 -5.15 -0.80 7.10
C ASN A 240 -6.64 -0.90 7.39
N VAL A 241 -7.13 -0.06 8.26
CA VAL A 241 -8.53 -0.04 8.72
C VAL A 241 -9.53 0.38 7.62
N ILE A 242 -9.07 0.96 6.52
CA ILE A 242 -9.92 1.29 5.37
C ILE A 242 -10.07 0.06 4.46
N VAL A 243 -8.95 -0.52 4.02
CA VAL A 243 -8.94 -1.57 2.98
C VAL A 243 -9.12 -2.98 3.54
N ALA A 244 -8.61 -3.22 4.76
CA ALA A 244 -8.60 -4.54 5.39
C ALA A 244 -9.08 -4.48 6.86
N PRO A 245 -10.29 -3.94 7.15
CA PRO A 245 -10.79 -3.84 8.51
C PRO A 245 -10.92 -5.24 9.15
N GLY A 246 -10.44 -5.36 10.39
CA GLY A 246 -10.43 -6.60 11.15
C GLY A 246 -9.35 -7.61 10.71
N VAL A 247 -8.37 -7.20 9.91
CA VAL A 247 -7.26 -8.04 9.45
C VAL A 247 -5.93 -7.42 9.89
N THR A 248 -5.25 -8.07 10.82
CA THR A 248 -3.90 -7.67 11.25
C THR A 248 -2.91 -7.79 10.09
N ASN A 249 -2.00 -6.83 9.98
CA ASN A 249 -1.03 -6.73 8.88
C ASN A 249 -1.69 -6.63 7.49
N GLY A 250 -2.87 -6.01 7.41
CA GLY A 250 -3.60 -5.89 6.14
C GLY A 250 -2.93 -4.94 5.13
N ALA A 251 -1.95 -4.14 5.55
CA ALA A 251 -1.17 -3.27 4.67
C ALA A 251 0.11 -3.93 4.15
N HIS A 252 0.64 -4.97 4.81
CA HIS A 252 1.94 -5.58 4.50
C HIS A 252 3.14 -4.60 4.49
N HIS A 253 2.98 -3.45 5.13
CA HIS A 253 3.98 -2.41 5.35
C HIS A 253 3.59 -1.54 6.54
N VAL A 254 4.56 -0.86 7.13
CA VAL A 254 4.32 -0.03 8.32
C VAL A 254 3.85 1.37 7.92
N HIS A 255 2.83 1.85 8.62
CA HIS A 255 2.32 3.22 8.52
C HIS A 255 2.77 4.12 9.67
N ASP A 256 3.02 5.39 9.32
CA ASP A 256 3.06 6.55 10.21
C ASP A 256 1.66 7.10 10.42
N TYR A 257 1.28 7.43 11.67
CA TYR A 257 -0.02 8.00 12.02
C TYR A 257 0.12 9.33 12.75
N VAL A 258 -0.72 10.31 12.38
CA VAL A 258 -0.98 11.51 13.15
C VAL A 258 -2.49 11.79 13.22
N GLY A 259 -2.93 12.58 14.19
CA GLY A 259 -4.33 12.77 14.49
C GLY A 259 -4.83 11.73 15.46
N SER A 260 -5.78 10.90 15.09
CA SER A 260 -6.29 9.81 15.94
C SER A 260 -5.17 9.00 16.58
N GLN A 261 -5.33 8.65 17.84
CA GLN A 261 -4.37 7.82 18.58
C GLN A 261 -4.87 6.36 18.72
N ASP A 262 -5.98 6.06 18.08
CA ASP A 262 -6.60 4.74 18.04
C ASP A 262 -6.69 4.33 16.55
N ASN A 263 -5.67 3.62 16.07
CA ASN A 263 -5.51 3.25 14.67
C ASN A 263 -4.92 1.84 14.58
N ASP A 264 -5.81 0.84 14.56
CA ASP A 264 -5.44 -0.55 14.25
C ASP A 264 -6.52 -1.21 13.38
N ALA A 265 -6.31 -2.47 13.01
CA ALA A 265 -7.24 -3.21 12.17
C ALA A 265 -8.66 -3.33 12.76
N PHE A 266 -8.81 -3.22 14.06
CA PHE A 266 -10.06 -3.46 14.79
C PHE A 266 -10.75 -2.18 15.24
N THR A 267 -10.13 -1.02 15.02
CA THR A 267 -10.69 0.28 15.38
C THR A 267 -12.00 0.52 14.63
N SER A 268 -13.10 0.56 15.36
CA SER A 268 -14.43 0.81 14.81
C SER A 268 -14.69 2.31 14.59
N ASP A 269 -15.76 2.64 13.85
CA ASP A 269 -16.24 4.02 13.71
C ASP A 269 -16.49 4.70 15.06
N GLN A 270 -17.03 3.95 16.04
CA GLN A 270 -17.28 4.48 17.37
C GLN A 270 -15.99 4.74 18.16
N ASP A 271 -14.96 3.95 17.94
CA ASP A 271 -13.66 4.14 18.56
C ASP A 271 -12.99 5.40 18.00
N PHE A 272 -13.01 5.61 16.68
CA PHE A 272 -12.54 6.86 16.06
C PHE A 272 -13.24 8.10 16.63
N LEU A 273 -14.56 8.05 16.83
CA LEU A 273 -15.31 9.17 17.40
C LEU A 273 -14.91 9.49 18.85
N LYS A 274 -14.46 8.50 19.61
CA LYS A 274 -14.04 8.63 21.01
C LYS A 274 -12.55 8.80 21.19
N ALA A 275 -11.74 8.49 20.16
CA ALA A 275 -10.28 8.47 20.22
C ALA A 275 -9.69 9.79 20.75
N ASN A 276 -8.54 9.71 21.38
CA ASN A 276 -7.66 10.84 21.61
C ASN A 276 -7.03 11.30 20.29
N THR A 277 -6.45 12.49 20.27
CA THR A 277 -5.80 13.04 19.09
C THR A 277 -4.47 13.72 19.41
N SER A 278 -3.47 13.55 18.56
CA SER A 278 -2.23 14.31 18.60
C SER A 278 -2.41 15.76 18.08
N CYS A 279 -3.53 16.07 17.42
CA CYS A 279 -3.78 17.40 16.89
C CYS A 279 -3.91 18.45 18.00
N LYS A 280 -3.40 19.67 17.74
CA LYS A 280 -3.55 20.81 18.66
C LYS A 280 -5.01 21.16 18.87
N ASN A 281 -5.81 21.17 17.79
CA ASN A 281 -7.25 21.32 17.86
C ASN A 281 -7.89 19.98 18.26
N LYS A 282 -8.40 19.88 19.49
CA LYS A 282 -8.98 18.64 20.02
C LYS A 282 -10.31 18.23 19.37
N GLY A 283 -10.92 19.10 18.60
CA GLY A 283 -12.06 18.76 17.73
C GLY A 283 -11.66 18.14 16.39
N ASP A 284 -10.37 17.97 16.13
CA ASP A 284 -9.84 17.19 15.02
C ASP A 284 -9.30 15.86 15.55
N LYS A 285 -10.09 14.82 15.42
CA LYS A 285 -9.77 13.42 15.76
C LYS A 285 -9.55 12.57 14.51
N SER A 286 -9.40 13.22 13.35
CA SER A 286 -9.19 12.55 12.08
C SER A 286 -7.93 11.72 12.11
N SER A 287 -7.93 10.60 11.38
CA SER A 287 -6.74 9.82 11.14
C SER A 287 -6.08 10.24 9.82
N TYR A 288 -4.79 10.52 9.88
CA TYR A 288 -3.94 10.83 8.74
C TYR A 288 -2.77 9.86 8.78
N TYR A 289 -2.58 9.03 7.76
CA TYR A 289 -1.48 8.07 7.76
C TYR A 289 -0.93 7.84 6.37
N TRP A 290 0.30 7.32 6.34
CA TRP A 290 1.08 7.08 5.14
C TRP A 290 2.16 6.01 5.41
N PRO A 291 2.68 5.31 4.39
CA PRO A 291 3.81 4.39 4.57
C PRO A 291 5.02 5.10 5.15
N VAL A 292 5.71 4.47 6.10
CA VAL A 292 6.97 5.03 6.62
C VAL A 292 8.02 5.14 5.51
N LEU A 293 8.92 6.10 5.63
CA LEU A 293 10.13 6.20 4.82
C LEU A 293 11.30 5.60 5.60
N ARG A 294 12.08 4.73 4.97
CA ARG A 294 13.26 4.12 5.60
C ARG A 294 14.56 4.51 4.91
N LEU A 295 15.62 4.65 5.71
CA LEU A 295 16.99 4.70 5.23
C LEU A 295 17.54 3.28 5.21
N GLN A 296 18.04 2.83 4.06
CA GLN A 296 18.53 1.47 3.83
C GLN A 296 19.97 1.31 4.35
N ASP A 297 20.18 1.64 5.63
CA ASP A 297 21.51 1.67 6.30
C ASP A 297 21.81 0.38 7.08
N GLY A 298 20.97 -0.65 6.95
CA GLY A 298 21.13 -1.92 7.66
C GLY A 298 20.67 -1.90 9.12
N THR A 299 20.16 -0.77 9.62
CA THR A 299 19.61 -0.68 10.98
C THR A 299 18.42 -1.63 11.13
N LYS A 300 18.38 -2.37 12.23
CA LYS A 300 17.22 -3.18 12.62
C LYS A 300 16.31 -2.36 13.52
N GLU A 301 15.09 -2.14 13.07
CA GLU A 301 14.03 -1.49 13.83
C GLU A 301 13.20 -2.52 14.64
N PHE A 302 12.23 -2.05 15.41
CA PHE A 302 11.36 -2.88 16.26
C PHE A 302 10.61 -3.98 15.51
N ASP A 303 10.47 -3.84 14.20
CA ASP A 303 9.74 -4.70 13.28
C ASP A 303 10.63 -5.55 12.36
N ALA A 304 11.95 -5.60 12.63
CA ALA A 304 12.92 -6.28 11.78
C ALA A 304 12.57 -7.77 11.48
N ASP A 305 11.92 -8.44 12.44
CA ASP A 305 11.52 -9.84 12.32
C ASP A 305 9.98 -10.01 12.30
N ARG A 306 9.22 -8.93 12.02
CA ARG A 306 7.76 -8.94 12.03
C ARG A 306 7.17 -8.79 10.63
N LEU A 307 5.93 -9.27 10.48
CA LEU A 307 5.10 -8.96 9.33
C LEU A 307 4.87 -7.45 9.22
N GLY A 308 4.79 -6.94 8.02
CA GLY A 308 4.77 -5.51 7.72
C GLY A 308 6.16 -4.86 7.74
N GLY A 309 7.12 -5.46 8.45
CA GLY A 309 8.51 -5.02 8.56
C GLY A 309 9.47 -5.94 7.80
N GLY A 310 10.59 -6.28 8.46
CA GLY A 310 11.69 -7.01 7.84
C GLY A 310 11.34 -8.40 7.35
N ALA A 311 10.35 -9.09 7.95
CA ALA A 311 9.85 -10.36 7.45
C ALA A 311 9.24 -10.27 6.04
N GLU A 312 8.82 -9.08 5.62
CA GLU A 312 8.27 -8.79 4.29
C GLU A 312 9.18 -7.87 3.45
N GLY A 313 10.43 -7.67 3.89
CA GLY A 313 11.46 -6.94 3.15
C GLY A 313 11.49 -5.43 3.43
N ASN A 314 10.63 -4.92 4.32
CA ASN A 314 10.64 -3.53 4.77
C ASN A 314 11.72 -3.34 5.86
N THR A 315 12.93 -3.06 5.45
CA THR A 315 14.12 -3.02 6.30
C THR A 315 14.76 -1.63 6.36
N GLY A 316 15.63 -1.43 7.34
CA GLY A 316 16.34 -0.16 7.53
C GLY A 316 15.66 0.77 8.54
N ARG A 317 16.33 1.87 8.85
CA ARG A 317 15.92 2.82 9.87
C ARG A 317 14.71 3.66 9.45
N ILE A 318 13.65 3.66 10.24
CA ILE A 318 12.47 4.52 10.00
C ILE A 318 12.85 5.99 10.20
N LEU A 319 12.55 6.81 9.20
CA LEU A 319 12.78 8.25 9.21
C LEU A 319 11.54 8.99 9.72
N THR A 320 11.69 9.75 10.79
CA THR A 320 10.64 10.67 11.23
C THR A 320 10.63 11.92 10.33
N ALA A 321 9.47 12.35 9.88
CA ALA A 321 9.36 13.58 9.11
C ALA A 321 9.84 14.80 9.93
N LYS A 322 10.67 15.64 9.35
CA LYS A 322 11.07 16.93 9.93
C LYS A 322 9.88 17.89 10.05
N GLN A 323 8.94 17.77 9.13
CA GLN A 323 7.71 18.55 9.10
C GLN A 323 6.58 17.77 8.43
N ALA A 324 5.39 17.81 9.03
CA ALA A 324 4.14 17.39 8.41
C ALA A 324 3.17 18.58 8.38
N THR A 325 2.69 18.93 7.19
CA THR A 325 1.71 20.00 6.98
C THR A 325 0.42 19.40 6.45
N LEU A 326 -0.70 19.74 7.09
CA LEU A 326 -2.04 19.26 6.75
C LEU A 326 -2.91 20.50 6.47
N ASP A 327 -3.02 20.87 5.21
CA ASP A 327 -3.78 22.05 4.74
C ASP A 327 -5.04 21.59 4.00
N PHE A 328 -6.20 22.09 4.44
CA PHE A 328 -7.45 21.93 3.68
C PHE A 328 -7.67 23.17 2.83
N VAL A 329 -7.69 22.99 1.52
CA VAL A 329 -7.83 24.07 0.54
C VAL A 329 -9.17 24.03 -0.19
N GLY A 330 -9.57 25.15 -0.76
CA GLY A 330 -10.83 25.28 -1.47
C GLY A 330 -10.80 24.87 -2.93
N SER A 331 -11.96 24.93 -3.57
CA SER A 331 -12.15 24.64 -4.99
C SER A 331 -11.81 25.85 -5.86
N PRO A 332 -11.11 25.67 -7.00
CA PRO A 332 -10.86 26.76 -7.95
C PRO A 332 -12.11 27.21 -8.70
N ARG A 333 -13.24 26.53 -8.57
CA ARG A 333 -14.46 26.80 -9.34
C ARG A 333 -15.63 27.34 -8.51
N GLY A 334 -15.72 26.97 -7.22
CA GLY A 334 -16.88 27.35 -6.42
C GLY A 334 -16.66 27.25 -4.93
N LYS A 335 -17.73 27.26 -4.19
CA LYS A 335 -17.74 27.01 -2.75
C LYS A 335 -17.62 25.51 -2.49
N VAL A 336 -16.97 25.16 -1.38
CA VAL A 336 -16.92 23.78 -0.88
C VAL A 336 -18.04 23.53 0.12
N VAL A 337 -18.51 22.28 0.20
CA VAL A 337 -19.42 21.80 1.25
C VAL A 337 -18.65 21.03 2.32
N ALA A 338 -19.27 20.82 3.48
CA ALA A 338 -18.68 20.02 4.55
C ALA A 338 -18.50 18.56 4.10
N MET A 339 -17.37 17.95 4.45
CA MET A 339 -17.17 16.51 4.32
C MET A 339 -18.06 15.78 5.33
N PRO A 340 -18.67 14.64 4.98
CA PRO A 340 -19.38 13.83 5.97
C PRO A 340 -18.41 13.28 7.01
N GLN A 341 -18.88 13.11 8.24
CA GLN A 341 -18.11 12.44 9.28
C GLN A 341 -17.84 10.99 8.87
N LEU A 342 -16.66 10.49 9.17
CA LEU A 342 -16.16 9.16 8.81
C LEU A 342 -15.92 8.96 7.30
N LEU A 343 -15.91 10.03 6.49
CA LEU A 343 -15.46 9.95 5.10
C LEU A 343 -14.04 9.39 5.05
N ARG A 344 -13.84 8.33 4.29
CA ARG A 344 -12.55 7.68 4.04
C ARG A 344 -12.04 8.06 2.67
N ILE A 345 -10.78 8.46 2.58
CA ILE A 345 -10.17 8.79 1.29
C ILE A 345 -8.76 8.20 1.22
N ILE A 346 -8.48 7.45 0.16
CA ILE A 346 -7.14 6.97 -0.18
C ILE A 346 -6.65 7.75 -1.40
N THR A 347 -5.48 8.38 -1.33
CA THR A 347 -4.80 8.98 -2.48
C THR A 347 -3.48 8.27 -2.75
N GLY A 348 -3.15 8.03 -4.01
CA GLY A 348 -2.07 7.11 -4.39
C GLY A 348 -2.56 5.67 -4.49
N ASP A 349 -1.66 4.74 -4.76
CA ASP A 349 -1.97 3.31 -4.88
C ASP A 349 -0.77 2.48 -4.42
N ALA A 350 -0.91 1.79 -3.29
CA ALA A 350 0.11 0.92 -2.72
C ALA A 350 0.59 -0.19 -3.68
N LYS A 351 -0.20 -0.49 -4.71
CA LYS A 351 0.08 -1.51 -5.73
C LYS A 351 0.31 -0.92 -7.13
N ALA A 352 0.60 0.39 -7.23
CA ALA A 352 0.74 1.07 -8.52
C ALA A 352 1.85 0.51 -9.40
N PHE A 353 2.85 -0.14 -8.85
CA PHE A 353 3.90 -0.77 -9.64
C PHE A 353 3.38 -1.97 -10.46
N THR A 354 2.45 -2.74 -9.92
CA THR A 354 1.77 -3.85 -10.63
C THR A 354 0.47 -3.41 -11.30
N ASN A 355 -0.36 -2.57 -10.63
CA ASN A 355 -1.65 -2.11 -11.16
C ASN A 355 -1.53 -1.06 -12.28
N GLY A 356 -0.35 -0.43 -12.42
CA GLY A 356 -0.15 0.70 -13.31
C GLY A 356 -0.47 2.07 -12.67
N PRO A 357 -0.20 3.18 -13.40
CA PRO A 357 -0.16 4.53 -12.84
C PRO A 357 -1.55 5.19 -12.65
N GLY A 358 -2.65 4.51 -12.95
CA GLY A 358 -4.00 5.10 -12.97
C GLY A 358 -4.40 5.80 -11.67
N ASN A 359 -4.02 5.24 -10.51
CA ASN A 359 -4.27 5.80 -9.18
C ASN A 359 -3.02 6.37 -8.50
N ALA A 360 -1.86 6.43 -9.17
CA ALA A 360 -0.61 6.94 -8.62
C ALA A 360 -0.66 8.48 -8.51
N ASN A 361 -1.26 8.99 -7.45
CA ASN A 361 -1.50 10.43 -7.24
C ASN A 361 -0.58 11.08 -6.20
N ALA A 362 0.16 10.29 -5.40
CA ALA A 362 1.24 10.80 -4.57
C ALA A 362 2.39 11.32 -5.44
N SER A 363 3.20 12.22 -4.89
CA SER A 363 4.32 12.79 -5.63
C SER A 363 5.49 13.17 -4.74
N TRP A 364 6.68 13.13 -5.32
CA TRP A 364 7.95 13.41 -4.71
C TRP A 364 8.57 14.70 -5.27
N SER A 365 9.24 15.43 -4.42
CA SER A 365 9.95 16.66 -4.80
C SER A 365 11.09 16.95 -3.82
N CYS A 366 11.70 18.12 -3.94
CA CYS A 366 12.62 18.68 -2.96
C CYS A 366 12.12 20.03 -2.47
N THR A 367 12.50 20.44 -1.25
CA THR A 367 12.15 21.77 -0.72
C THR A 367 12.58 22.88 -1.71
N GLY A 368 11.62 23.74 -2.09
CA GLY A 368 11.81 24.80 -3.08
C GLY A 368 11.64 24.39 -4.54
N PHE A 369 11.39 23.11 -4.82
CA PHE A 369 11.09 22.61 -6.17
C PHE A 369 9.63 22.23 -6.36
N GLU A 370 8.83 22.17 -5.31
CA GLU A 370 7.46 21.62 -5.33
C GLU A 370 6.52 22.31 -6.33
N ASN A 371 6.76 23.59 -6.58
CA ASN A 371 5.97 24.38 -7.54
C ASN A 371 6.44 24.21 -9.00
N LYS A 372 7.53 23.49 -9.22
CA LYS A 372 8.13 23.27 -10.55
C LYS A 372 8.11 21.81 -10.96
N VAL A 373 8.54 20.92 -10.05
CA VAL A 373 8.73 19.49 -10.34
C VAL A 373 8.05 18.65 -9.29
N GLN A 374 7.20 17.72 -9.75
CA GLN A 374 6.56 16.68 -8.97
C GLN A 374 6.78 15.34 -9.68
N LEU A 375 7.52 14.43 -9.03
CA LEU A 375 7.84 13.09 -9.54
C LEU A 375 6.80 12.10 -9.02
N LYS A 376 6.41 11.14 -9.83
CA LYS A 376 5.47 10.08 -9.40
C LYS A 376 6.15 8.72 -9.29
N ASP A 377 7.10 8.44 -10.18
CA ASP A 377 7.74 7.15 -10.38
C ASP A 377 9.23 7.14 -10.07
N LYS A 378 9.75 8.24 -9.51
CA LYS A 378 11.15 8.39 -9.10
C LYS A 378 11.27 9.05 -7.75
N TYR A 379 12.21 8.59 -6.94
CA TYR A 379 12.71 9.31 -5.77
C TYR A 379 13.59 10.49 -6.22
N PRO A 380 13.50 11.68 -5.60
CA PRO A 380 14.33 12.79 -5.95
C PRO A 380 15.76 12.68 -5.36
N LEU A 381 16.78 13.00 -6.14
CA LEU A 381 18.05 13.40 -5.59
C LEU A 381 17.98 14.92 -5.38
N CYS A 382 17.92 15.33 -4.12
CA CYS A 382 17.83 16.73 -3.74
C CYS A 382 19.22 17.38 -3.72
N PRO A 383 19.35 18.62 -4.21
CA PRO A 383 20.58 19.40 -4.07
C PRO A 383 20.94 19.63 -2.60
N SER A 384 22.22 19.89 -2.32
CA SER A 384 22.69 20.22 -0.97
C SER A 384 21.86 21.33 -0.33
N GLY A 385 21.49 21.13 0.94
CA GLY A 385 20.64 22.06 1.70
C GLY A 385 19.15 21.99 1.34
N ARG A 386 18.73 20.98 0.59
CA ARG A 386 17.32 20.72 0.26
C ARG A 386 16.90 19.37 0.80
N ASP A 387 15.72 19.34 1.40
CA ASP A 387 15.11 18.14 1.99
C ASP A 387 14.21 17.43 0.98
N VAL A 388 14.01 16.12 1.14
CA VAL A 388 13.06 15.35 0.36
C VAL A 388 11.63 15.71 0.78
N VAL A 389 10.74 15.90 -0.18
CA VAL A 389 9.33 16.23 0.03
C VAL A 389 8.44 15.17 -0.58
N ARG A 390 7.51 14.63 0.23
CA ARG A 390 6.36 13.83 -0.23
C ARG A 390 5.11 14.70 -0.19
N SER A 391 4.29 14.65 -1.23
CA SER A 391 3.07 15.45 -1.33
C SER A 391 1.88 14.58 -1.73
N PHE A 392 0.79 14.69 -0.96
CA PHE A 392 -0.45 13.99 -1.20
C PHE A 392 -1.56 15.02 -1.37
N LYS A 393 -2.12 15.09 -2.57
CA LYS A 393 -3.33 15.87 -2.85
C LYS A 393 -4.49 14.89 -2.92
N PHE A 394 -5.36 14.93 -1.92
CA PHE A 394 -6.49 14.03 -1.85
C PHE A 394 -7.59 14.44 -2.83
N GLN A 395 -8.53 13.56 -3.09
CA GLN A 395 -9.71 13.85 -3.89
C GLN A 395 -10.49 15.01 -3.28
N SER A 396 -11.00 15.90 -4.12
CA SER A 396 -11.68 17.13 -3.73
C SER A 396 -13.15 17.20 -4.15
N CYS A 397 -13.66 16.10 -4.69
CA CYS A 397 -15.04 15.95 -5.14
C CYS A 397 -15.63 14.69 -4.48
N TRP A 398 -16.81 14.81 -3.89
CA TRP A 398 -17.55 13.78 -3.19
C TRP A 398 -18.90 13.53 -3.85
N ASP A 399 -19.34 12.28 -3.95
CA ASP A 399 -20.61 11.89 -4.59
C ASP A 399 -21.87 12.43 -3.88
N GLY A 400 -21.70 12.99 -2.66
CA GLY A 400 -22.77 13.62 -1.89
C GLY A 400 -23.58 12.66 -1.04
N THR A 401 -23.20 11.37 -0.98
CA THR A 401 -23.98 10.31 -0.32
C THR A 401 -23.12 9.38 0.53
N ASN A 402 -22.07 8.78 -0.05
CA ASN A 402 -21.33 7.69 0.56
C ASN A 402 -20.10 8.19 1.34
N ILE A 403 -19.82 7.58 2.48
CA ILE A 403 -18.58 7.83 3.25
C ILE A 403 -17.43 6.92 2.80
N ASP A 404 -17.75 5.86 2.08
CA ASP A 404 -16.83 4.90 1.49
C ASP A 404 -17.51 4.18 0.32
N SER A 405 -16.77 3.40 -0.46
CA SER A 405 -17.29 2.62 -1.59
C SER A 405 -16.63 1.24 -1.63
N ALA A 406 -17.14 0.35 -2.48
CA ALA A 406 -16.66 -1.03 -2.58
C ALA A 406 -15.17 -1.15 -2.90
N ASN A 407 -14.66 -0.22 -3.69
CA ASN A 407 -13.23 -0.13 -4.06
C ASN A 407 -12.50 1.00 -3.34
N HIS A 408 -13.08 1.59 -2.31
CA HIS A 408 -12.56 2.72 -1.52
C HIS A 408 -12.17 3.97 -2.35
N ARG A 409 -12.71 4.11 -3.57
CA ARG A 409 -12.29 5.18 -4.51
C ARG A 409 -13.45 5.88 -5.21
N THR A 410 -14.54 5.16 -5.55
CA THR A 410 -15.59 5.71 -6.45
C THR A 410 -16.56 6.69 -5.79
N HIS A 411 -16.59 6.79 -4.48
CA HIS A 411 -17.37 7.79 -3.72
C HIS A 411 -16.71 9.18 -3.70
N VAL A 412 -15.43 9.26 -4.11
CA VAL A 412 -14.68 10.53 -4.24
C VAL A 412 -13.99 10.58 -5.60
N ALA A 413 -13.67 11.78 -6.06
CA ALA A 413 -12.99 12.00 -7.33
C ALA A 413 -12.04 13.20 -7.28
N PHE A 414 -11.04 13.21 -8.15
CA PHE A 414 -10.27 14.42 -8.44
C PHE A 414 -11.09 15.35 -9.33
N ALA A 415 -10.93 16.66 -9.12
CA ALA A 415 -11.36 17.63 -10.09
C ALA A 415 -10.56 17.50 -11.40
N ASP A 416 -11.18 17.84 -12.53
CA ASP A 416 -10.51 17.88 -13.83
C ASP A 416 -9.39 18.95 -13.89
N ALA A 417 -8.63 19.01 -14.97
CA ALA A 417 -7.56 19.98 -15.16
C ALA A 417 -8.07 21.44 -15.12
N LYS A 418 -9.35 21.68 -15.34
CA LYS A 418 -10.01 22.99 -15.19
C LYS A 418 -10.49 23.23 -13.76
N GLY A 419 -10.46 22.25 -12.89
CA GLY A 419 -10.87 22.31 -11.48
C GLY A 419 -12.35 22.03 -11.25
N ASN A 420 -13.08 21.44 -12.20
CA ASN A 420 -14.48 21.05 -12.04
C ASN A 420 -14.60 19.64 -11.46
N CYS A 421 -15.54 19.43 -10.57
CA CYS A 421 -15.94 18.08 -10.17
C CYS A 421 -16.72 17.38 -11.28
N PRO A 422 -16.69 16.04 -11.36
CA PRO A 422 -17.58 15.26 -12.22
C PRO A 422 -19.04 15.59 -11.95
N THR A 423 -19.90 15.39 -12.95
CA THR A 423 -21.36 15.57 -12.81
C THR A 423 -21.89 14.73 -11.64
N GLY A 424 -22.70 15.34 -10.78
CA GLY A 424 -23.25 14.71 -9.57
C GLY A 424 -22.37 14.82 -8.34
N PHE A 425 -21.09 15.15 -8.48
CA PHE A 425 -20.19 15.31 -7.34
C PHE A 425 -20.19 16.76 -6.79
N LYS A 426 -20.00 16.88 -5.49
CA LYS A 426 -19.92 18.14 -4.74
C LYS A 426 -18.47 18.43 -4.40
N ALA A 427 -18.03 19.68 -4.58
CA ALA A 427 -16.69 20.10 -4.14
C ALA A 427 -16.61 20.11 -2.61
N ILE A 428 -15.60 19.44 -2.05
CA ILE A 428 -15.27 19.39 -0.62
C ILE A 428 -13.88 20.02 -0.38
N PRO A 429 -13.52 20.41 0.86
CA PRO A 429 -12.17 20.80 1.20
C PRO A 429 -11.17 19.74 0.75
N GLN A 430 -10.16 20.11 -0.06
CA GLN A 430 -9.09 19.21 -0.46
C GLN A 430 -8.03 19.16 0.62
N LEU A 431 -7.78 18.00 1.20
CA LEU A 431 -6.59 17.79 2.02
C LEU A 431 -5.35 17.79 1.12
N VAL A 432 -4.40 18.67 1.46
CA VAL A 432 -3.04 18.69 0.90
C VAL A 432 -2.09 18.38 2.04
N GLN A 433 -1.54 17.19 2.02
CA GLN A 433 -0.58 16.70 3.00
C GLN A 433 0.82 16.83 2.39
N ARG A 434 1.74 17.40 3.15
CA ARG A 434 3.13 17.61 2.76
C ARG A 434 4.05 17.16 3.87
N LEU A 435 4.92 16.21 3.57
CA LEU A 435 5.91 15.65 4.49
C LEU A 435 7.31 16.04 4.02
N VAL A 436 8.15 16.46 4.94
CA VAL A 436 9.54 16.85 4.67
C VAL A 436 10.46 15.94 5.46
N TYR A 437 11.42 15.35 4.79
CA TYR A 437 12.41 14.46 5.39
C TYR A 437 13.82 15.00 5.16
N ASP A 438 14.57 15.16 6.26
CA ASP A 438 15.97 15.50 6.23
C ASP A 438 16.77 14.22 5.97
N VAL A 439 17.01 13.97 4.70
CA VAL A 439 17.75 12.79 4.23
C VAL A 439 18.65 13.16 3.06
N ASP A 440 19.91 12.76 3.14
CA ASP A 440 20.89 13.01 2.11
C ASP A 440 20.57 12.25 0.81
N ALA A 441 20.96 12.86 -0.31
CA ALA A 441 20.90 12.18 -1.60
C ALA A 441 21.83 10.94 -1.57
N PRO A 442 21.33 9.75 -1.93
CA PRO A 442 22.12 8.53 -1.90
C PRO A 442 23.23 8.50 -2.94
N SER A 443 24.24 7.67 -2.72
CA SER A 443 25.32 7.44 -3.67
C SER A 443 24.94 6.38 -4.69
N LEU A 444 24.62 6.80 -5.93
CA LEU A 444 24.15 5.86 -6.97
C LEU A 444 25.27 4.99 -7.57
N LYS A 445 26.51 5.53 -7.66
CA LYS A 445 27.64 4.83 -8.31
C LYS A 445 28.13 3.59 -7.57
N ASP A 446 27.99 3.57 -6.27
CA ASP A 446 28.39 2.48 -5.39
C ASP A 446 27.20 1.69 -4.82
N ASN A 447 26.03 1.88 -5.40
CA ASN A 447 24.78 1.24 -4.99
C ASN A 447 24.41 1.50 -3.53
N GLY A 448 24.58 2.75 -3.08
CA GLY A 448 24.19 3.17 -1.71
C GLY A 448 25.20 2.81 -0.62
N LYS A 449 26.41 2.35 -0.94
CA LYS A 449 27.40 1.96 0.07
C LYS A 449 27.91 3.13 0.89
N THR A 450 28.23 4.25 0.24
CA THR A 450 28.76 5.45 0.93
C THR A 450 27.63 6.26 1.58
N ARG A 451 26.51 6.46 0.87
CA ARG A 451 25.28 7.07 1.36
C ARG A 451 24.11 6.18 1.00
N PRO A 452 23.44 5.59 2.02
CA PRO A 452 22.39 4.61 1.80
C PRO A 452 21.24 5.13 0.95
N PHE A 453 20.58 4.24 0.23
CA PHE A 453 19.30 4.53 -0.40
C PHE A 453 18.25 4.82 0.68
N PHE A 454 17.22 5.53 0.31
CA PHE A 454 15.98 5.60 1.09
C PHE A 454 14.82 5.07 0.24
N SER A 455 13.84 4.50 0.88
CA SER A 455 12.62 4.03 0.21
C SER A 455 11.43 4.04 1.14
N LEU A 456 10.24 4.10 0.56
CA LEU A 456 9.01 3.86 1.32
C LEU A 456 8.84 2.35 1.58
N ASP A 457 8.13 2.03 2.66
CA ASP A 457 7.62 0.69 2.88
C ASP A 457 6.52 0.36 1.87
N GLY A 458 6.36 -0.92 1.54
CA GLY A 458 5.34 -1.37 0.61
C GLY A 458 5.14 -2.87 0.66
N PHE A 459 4.19 -3.34 -0.13
CA PHE A 459 4.04 -4.77 -0.38
C PHE A 459 5.32 -5.35 -0.99
N PRO A 460 5.74 -6.56 -0.62
CA PRO A 460 7.01 -7.15 -1.09
C PRO A 460 7.16 -7.17 -2.62
N GLU A 461 6.10 -7.50 -3.34
CA GLU A 461 6.08 -7.59 -4.81
C GLU A 461 6.14 -6.21 -5.50
N GLN A 462 5.95 -5.13 -4.76
CA GLN A 462 6.03 -3.76 -5.28
C GLN A 462 7.46 -3.20 -5.31
N ALA A 463 8.44 -3.94 -4.77
CA ALA A 463 9.87 -3.66 -4.85
C ALA A 463 10.26 -2.23 -4.44
N HIS A 464 9.61 -1.67 -3.42
CA HIS A 464 9.81 -0.31 -2.88
C HIS A 464 9.81 0.80 -3.96
N LYS A 465 9.02 0.63 -5.02
CA LYS A 465 8.96 1.61 -6.11
C LYS A 465 8.27 2.90 -5.66
N PRO A 466 8.83 4.09 -5.97
CA PRO A 466 8.28 5.38 -5.52
C PRO A 466 6.85 5.65 -6.00
N ILE A 467 6.41 5.00 -7.08
CA ILE A 467 5.06 5.12 -7.63
C ILE A 467 3.98 4.53 -6.70
N THR A 468 4.36 3.66 -5.77
CA THR A 468 3.43 3.02 -4.82
C THR A 468 3.13 3.89 -3.59
N ASP A 469 3.67 5.12 -3.56
CA ASP A 469 3.41 6.03 -2.46
C ASP A 469 1.92 6.43 -2.39
N HIS A 470 1.39 6.45 -1.17
CA HIS A 470 -0.01 6.73 -0.92
C HIS A 470 -0.20 7.42 0.44
N GLY A 471 -1.37 7.98 0.64
CA GLY A 471 -1.78 8.55 1.90
C GLY A 471 -3.26 8.29 2.13
N ASP A 472 -3.62 8.13 3.40
CA ASP A 472 -4.94 7.73 3.85
C ASP A 472 -5.49 8.76 4.83
N PHE A 473 -6.79 8.97 4.76
CA PHE A 473 -7.49 9.97 5.57
C PHE A 473 -8.87 9.46 5.97
N ILE A 474 -9.17 9.57 7.27
CA ILE A 474 -10.51 9.34 7.83
C ILE A 474 -10.96 10.64 8.51
N ASN A 475 -12.05 11.23 8.04
CA ASN A 475 -12.56 12.50 8.52
C ASN A 475 -13.32 12.36 9.85
N VAL A 476 -12.72 12.81 10.94
CA VAL A 476 -13.35 12.78 12.29
C VAL A 476 -13.26 14.17 12.94
N PHE A 477 -13.63 15.21 12.20
CA PHE A 477 -13.79 16.54 12.77
C PHE A 477 -15.09 16.66 13.56
N ASP A 478 -15.05 17.32 14.69
CA ASP A 478 -16.25 17.80 15.37
C ASP A 478 -17.04 18.73 14.43
N LYS A 479 -18.35 18.64 14.46
CA LYS A 479 -19.25 19.46 13.61
C LYS A 479 -18.95 20.96 13.67
N LYS A 480 -18.58 21.48 14.85
CA LYS A 480 -18.22 22.90 15.04
C LYS A 480 -16.94 23.26 14.27
N VAL A 481 -15.91 22.40 14.34
CA VAL A 481 -14.63 22.61 13.66
C VAL A 481 -14.81 22.45 12.14
N GLN A 482 -15.57 21.45 11.71
CA GLN A 482 -15.91 21.24 10.31
C GLN A 482 -16.62 22.46 9.69
N ASN A 483 -17.61 23.02 10.38
CA ASN A 483 -18.30 24.23 9.94
C ASN A 483 -17.35 25.44 9.87
N LYS A 484 -16.47 25.61 10.87
CA LYS A 484 -15.45 26.68 10.87
C LYS A 484 -14.50 26.50 9.67
N MET A 485 -14.07 25.28 9.36
CA MET A 485 -13.24 24.98 8.19
C MET A 485 -13.91 25.44 6.89
N VAL A 486 -15.15 25.03 6.65
CA VAL A 486 -15.90 25.39 5.43
C VAL A 486 -16.11 26.89 5.33
N GLN A 487 -16.50 27.56 6.41
CA GLN A 487 -16.66 29.02 6.43
C GLN A 487 -15.35 29.75 6.13
N CYS A 488 -14.24 29.31 6.75
CA CYS A 488 -12.92 29.87 6.53
C CYS A 488 -12.50 29.76 5.05
N ILE A 489 -12.57 28.55 4.52
CA ILE A 489 -12.19 28.27 3.13
C ILE A 489 -13.07 29.09 2.15
N ASN A 490 -14.37 29.10 2.36
CA ASN A 490 -15.33 29.78 1.50
C ASN A 490 -15.26 31.31 1.58
N SER A 491 -14.77 31.89 2.68
CA SER A 491 -14.56 33.32 2.85
C SER A 491 -13.17 33.81 2.39
N GLY A 492 -12.30 32.90 1.93
CA GLY A 492 -10.96 33.24 1.46
C GLY A 492 -9.93 33.48 2.57
N ARG A 493 -10.25 33.13 3.84
CA ARG A 493 -9.36 33.34 5.00
C ARG A 493 -8.38 32.16 5.18
N ARG A 494 -7.31 32.41 5.93
CA ARG A 494 -6.44 31.36 6.48
C ARG A 494 -6.76 31.19 7.96
N CYS A 495 -7.14 29.99 8.37
CA CYS A 495 -7.54 29.65 9.73
C CYS A 495 -6.89 28.35 10.20
N SER A 496 -6.99 28.09 11.51
CA SER A 496 -6.56 26.86 12.16
C SER A 496 -7.47 26.52 13.33
#